data_aaf3551059d1cf7203a587d23a0f2757
#
_entry.id   aaf3551059d1cf7203a587d23a0f2757
#
_cell.length_a   1.000
_cell.length_b   1.000
_cell.length_c   1.000
_cell.angle_alpha   90.00
_cell.angle_beta   90.00
_cell.angle_gamma   90.00
#
_symmetry.space_group_name_H-M   'P 1'
#
loop_
_entity.id
_entity.type
_entity.pdbx_description
1 polymer ?
#
loop_
_entity_poly.entity_id
_entity_poly.type
_entity_poly.pdbx_seq_one_letter_code
_entity_poly.pdbx_strand_id
1 'polypeptide(L)'
;VKDMGLAEFGRKELSLAEHEMPGLMDARKEFGPAQPFKGLNINGSLHMTIQTGVLIETLAALGAKVRWASCNIFSTQDHAAAGIAKAGTATVFAWKGETLPEYWWCTEQMLTVPGADGCDQLVAAGRSHRRKKKQKTSFNDDNLSSKSSP
;
A
#
# COMPACT_ATOMS: atom_id res chain seq x y z
N VAL A 1 5.31 -10.92 -7.62
CA VAL A 1 6.19 -10.49 -8.74
C VAL A 1 6.58 -11.71 -9.55
N LYS A 2 6.54 -11.59 -10.88
CA LYS A 2 6.77 -12.72 -11.79
C LYS A 2 8.24 -13.02 -12.03
N ASP A 3 9.05 -12.00 -12.22
CA ASP A 3 10.49 -12.14 -12.57
C ASP A 3 11.34 -11.13 -11.79
N MET A 4 12.09 -11.64 -10.84
CA MET A 4 13.04 -10.84 -10.04
C MET A 4 14.33 -10.50 -10.79
N GLY A 5 14.62 -11.18 -11.91
CA GLY A 5 15.78 -10.86 -12.76
C GLY A 5 15.71 -9.47 -13.39
N LEU A 6 14.50 -8.90 -13.51
CA LEU A 6 14.27 -7.56 -14.05
C LEU A 6 14.53 -6.42 -13.03
N ALA A 7 14.88 -6.74 -11.79
CA ALA A 7 14.95 -5.75 -10.71
C ALA A 7 16.00 -4.66 -10.93
N GLU A 8 17.16 -4.99 -11.54
CA GLU A 8 18.20 -3.99 -11.82
C GLU A 8 17.77 -3.00 -12.91
N PHE A 9 17.13 -3.51 -13.95
CA PHE A 9 16.55 -2.66 -14.97
C PHE A 9 15.45 -1.77 -14.37
N GLY A 10 14.55 -2.37 -13.58
CA GLY A 10 13.52 -1.62 -12.86
C GLY A 10 14.08 -0.51 -11.97
N ARG A 11 15.19 -0.76 -11.26
CA ARG A 11 15.83 0.26 -10.40
C ARG A 11 16.34 1.45 -11.23
N LYS A 12 16.94 1.20 -12.40
CA LYS A 12 17.41 2.27 -13.28
C LYS A 12 16.26 3.14 -13.80
N GLU A 13 15.18 2.49 -14.25
CA GLU A 13 13.97 3.19 -14.72
C GLU A 13 13.31 4.02 -13.62
N LEU A 14 13.22 3.47 -12.38
CA LEU A 14 12.71 4.20 -11.22
C LEU A 14 13.56 5.45 -10.94
N SER A 15 14.88 5.33 -11.00
CA SER A 15 15.78 6.46 -10.78
C SER A 15 15.65 7.55 -11.86
N LEU A 16 15.37 7.17 -13.10
CA LEU A 16 15.08 8.15 -14.17
C LEU A 16 13.74 8.84 -13.92
N ALA A 17 12.69 8.08 -13.56
CA ALA A 17 11.37 8.63 -13.31
C ALA A 17 11.32 9.61 -12.11
N GLU A 18 12.19 9.44 -11.12
CA GLU A 18 12.32 10.39 -10.01
C GLU A 18 12.61 11.81 -10.50
N HIS A 19 13.40 11.97 -11.56
CA HIS A 19 13.70 13.29 -12.16
C HIS A 19 12.50 13.90 -12.88
N GLU A 20 11.56 13.06 -13.32
CA GLU A 20 10.32 13.49 -13.99
C GLU A 20 9.19 13.81 -13.00
N MET A 21 9.40 13.53 -11.71
CA MET A 21 8.38 13.65 -10.67
C MET A 21 8.83 14.54 -9.50
N PRO A 22 9.21 15.81 -9.77
CA PRO A 22 9.79 16.70 -8.77
C PRO A 22 8.88 16.92 -7.55
N GLY A 23 7.57 16.96 -7.74
CA GLY A 23 6.63 17.14 -6.64
C GLY A 23 6.68 16.02 -5.59
N LEU A 24 6.86 14.75 -6.03
CA LEU A 24 7.04 13.63 -5.10
C LEU A 24 8.43 13.67 -4.43
N MET A 25 9.46 14.10 -5.16
CA MET A 25 10.81 14.25 -4.60
C MET A 25 10.87 15.36 -3.56
N ASP A 26 10.21 16.49 -3.81
CA ASP A 26 10.09 17.59 -2.85
C ASP A 26 9.31 17.14 -1.60
N ALA A 27 8.20 16.42 -1.76
CA ALA A 27 7.46 15.85 -0.64
C ALA A 27 8.33 14.87 0.19
N ARG A 28 9.14 14.02 -0.47
CA ARG A 28 10.08 13.12 0.19
C ARG A 28 11.12 13.88 1.00
N LYS A 29 11.67 14.96 0.43
CA LYS A 29 12.67 15.81 1.06
C LYS A 29 12.10 16.59 2.25
N GLU A 30 10.92 17.19 2.09
CA GLU A 30 10.30 18.05 3.10
C GLU A 30 9.74 17.23 4.27
N PHE A 31 8.97 16.20 3.99
CA PHE A 31 8.24 15.44 5.01
C PHE A 31 8.92 14.15 5.44
N GLY A 32 9.93 13.65 4.69
CA GLY A 32 10.67 12.43 5.03
C GLY A 32 11.24 12.41 6.44
N PRO A 33 11.90 13.47 6.93
CA PRO A 33 12.44 13.52 8.30
C PRO A 33 11.37 13.40 9.37
N ALA A 34 10.18 13.95 9.16
CA ALA A 34 9.06 13.91 10.09
C ALA A 34 8.29 12.58 10.08
N GLN A 35 8.44 11.79 9.02
CA GLN A 35 7.75 10.51 8.81
C GLN A 35 6.25 10.54 9.16
N PRO A 36 5.44 11.38 8.51
CA PRO A 36 4.04 11.62 8.90
C PRO A 36 3.15 10.37 8.79
N PHE A 37 3.59 9.35 8.04
CA PHE A 37 2.88 8.07 7.87
C PHE A 37 3.45 6.94 8.74
N LYS A 38 4.33 7.26 9.69
CA LYS A 38 4.91 6.25 10.58
C LYS A 38 3.83 5.43 11.30
N GLY A 39 3.92 4.11 11.14
CA GLY A 39 2.98 3.16 11.75
C GLY A 39 1.70 2.94 10.95
N LEU A 40 1.47 3.64 9.84
CA LEU A 40 0.31 3.39 8.97
C LEU A 40 0.59 2.27 7.97
N ASN A 41 -0.41 1.43 7.75
CA ASN A 41 -0.46 0.46 6.67
C ASN A 41 -1.23 1.09 5.50
N ILE A 42 -0.52 1.40 4.42
CA ILE A 42 -1.11 1.99 3.21
C ILE A 42 -1.11 0.93 2.12
N ASN A 43 -2.28 0.55 1.69
CA ASN A 43 -2.45 -0.41 0.60
C ASN A 43 -2.86 0.31 -0.68
N GLY A 44 -2.42 -0.19 -1.82
CA GLY A 44 -2.74 0.40 -3.10
C GLY A 44 -3.20 -0.61 -4.13
N SER A 45 -4.27 -0.24 -4.86
CA SER A 45 -4.77 -0.92 -6.04
C SER A 45 -4.76 0.07 -7.21
N LEU A 46 -3.60 0.22 -7.82
CA LEU A 46 -3.36 1.11 -8.95
C LEU A 46 -2.35 0.45 -9.89
N HIS A 47 -2.33 0.87 -11.16
CA HIS A 47 -1.39 0.33 -12.16
C HIS A 47 0.04 0.27 -11.61
N MET A 48 0.66 -0.92 -11.61
CA MET A 48 2.03 -1.08 -11.12
C MET A 48 3.04 -0.69 -12.21
N THR A 49 3.16 0.61 -12.43
CA THR A 49 4.09 1.23 -13.38
C THR A 49 5.32 1.81 -12.68
N ILE A 50 6.31 2.26 -13.45
CA ILE A 50 7.48 2.95 -12.91
C ILE A 50 7.08 4.18 -12.09
N GLN A 51 6.15 5.01 -12.57
CA GLN A 51 5.70 6.21 -11.87
C GLN A 51 5.01 5.85 -10.54
N THR A 52 4.22 4.78 -10.54
CA THR A 52 3.63 4.24 -9.31
C THR A 52 4.71 3.71 -8.36
N GLY A 53 5.79 3.14 -8.88
CA GLY A 53 6.94 2.75 -8.07
C GLY A 53 7.56 3.94 -7.32
N VAL A 54 7.71 5.09 -7.96
CA VAL A 54 8.18 6.33 -7.31
C VAL A 54 7.21 6.80 -6.21
N LEU A 55 5.89 6.70 -6.44
CA LEU A 55 4.88 6.98 -5.42
C LEU A 55 5.01 6.02 -4.23
N ILE A 56 5.14 4.72 -4.48
CA ILE A 56 5.30 3.70 -3.43
C ILE A 56 6.53 4.00 -2.56
N GLU A 57 7.67 4.29 -3.19
CA GLU A 57 8.90 4.64 -2.47
C GLU A 57 8.76 5.95 -1.70
N THR A 58 7.99 6.90 -2.21
CA THR A 58 7.68 8.13 -1.48
C THR A 58 6.85 7.84 -0.23
N LEU A 59 5.79 7.05 -0.33
CA LEU A 59 4.98 6.65 0.81
C LEU A 59 5.82 5.92 1.88
N ALA A 60 6.71 5.02 1.44
CA ALA A 60 7.63 4.32 2.34
C ALA A 60 8.64 5.27 3.01
N ALA A 61 9.20 6.23 2.26
CA ALA A 61 10.10 7.25 2.81
C ALA A 61 9.41 8.16 3.84
N LEU A 62 8.11 8.37 3.69
CA LEU A 62 7.28 9.08 4.66
C LEU A 62 6.85 8.22 5.86
N GLY A 63 7.33 6.97 5.95
CA GLY A 63 7.16 6.09 7.11
C GLY A 63 6.05 5.03 6.99
N ALA A 64 5.35 4.96 5.86
CA ALA A 64 4.28 3.98 5.66
C ALA A 64 4.81 2.56 5.45
N LYS A 65 4.05 1.57 5.89
CA LYS A 65 4.15 0.18 5.43
C LYS A 65 3.24 0.00 4.23
N VAL A 66 3.82 -0.28 3.06
CA VAL A 66 3.09 -0.29 1.79
C VAL A 66 2.89 -1.70 1.25
N ARG A 67 1.67 -2.00 0.80
CA ARG A 67 1.32 -3.22 0.07
C ARG A 67 0.59 -2.82 -1.21
N TRP A 68 0.93 -3.44 -2.32
CA TRP A 68 0.45 -3.00 -3.63
C TRP A 68 0.01 -4.14 -4.52
N ALA A 69 -1.12 -3.98 -5.20
CA ALA A 69 -1.58 -4.81 -6.29
C ALA A 69 -1.95 -3.93 -7.49
N SER A 70 -1.93 -4.49 -8.69
CA SER A 70 -2.40 -3.76 -9.86
C SER A 70 -3.94 -3.74 -9.93
N CYS A 71 -4.50 -2.66 -10.43
CA CYS A 71 -5.94 -2.56 -10.71
C CYS A 71 -6.34 -3.13 -12.08
N ASN A 72 -5.38 -3.66 -12.84
CA ASN A 72 -5.62 -4.23 -14.18
C ASN A 72 -4.59 -5.31 -14.50
N ILE A 73 -5.07 -6.43 -15.05
CA ILE A 73 -4.27 -7.64 -15.34
C ILE A 73 -3.17 -7.44 -16.40
N PHE A 74 -3.22 -6.37 -17.19
CA PHE A 74 -2.25 -6.13 -18.27
C PHE A 74 -1.36 -4.90 -18.05
N SER A 75 -1.64 -4.07 -17.05
CA SER A 75 -0.99 -2.77 -16.90
C SER A 75 0.32 -2.79 -16.14
N THR A 76 0.65 -3.90 -15.47
CA THR A 76 1.89 -4.01 -14.69
C THR A 76 3.11 -3.96 -15.61
N GLN A 77 4.10 -3.16 -15.22
CA GLN A 77 5.47 -3.22 -15.72
C GLN A 77 6.29 -4.12 -14.79
N ASP A 78 6.61 -5.32 -15.23
CA ASP A 78 7.23 -6.37 -14.38
C ASP A 78 8.58 -5.92 -13.79
N HIS A 79 9.35 -5.12 -14.52
CA HIS A 79 10.60 -4.53 -14.03
C HIS A 79 10.37 -3.51 -12.91
N ALA A 80 9.28 -2.73 -12.94
CA ALA A 80 8.90 -1.82 -11.86
C ALA A 80 8.56 -2.62 -10.59
N ALA A 81 7.71 -3.64 -10.72
CA ALA A 81 7.35 -4.53 -9.62
C ALA A 81 8.58 -5.21 -9.00
N ALA A 82 9.49 -5.73 -9.85
CA ALA A 82 10.73 -6.36 -9.42
C ALA A 82 11.68 -5.38 -8.71
N GLY A 83 11.83 -4.16 -9.21
CA GLY A 83 12.67 -3.12 -8.60
C GLY A 83 12.21 -2.78 -7.18
N ILE A 84 10.93 -2.55 -6.97
CA ILE A 84 10.34 -2.26 -5.67
C ILE A 84 10.45 -3.46 -4.71
N ALA A 85 10.12 -4.66 -5.18
CA ALA A 85 10.20 -5.87 -4.37
C ALA A 85 11.62 -6.19 -3.92
N LYS A 86 12.63 -6.04 -4.82
CA LYS A 86 14.05 -6.26 -4.48
C LYS A 86 14.57 -5.23 -3.49
N ALA A 87 14.14 -3.98 -3.59
CA ALA A 87 14.50 -2.93 -2.65
C ALA A 87 13.87 -3.12 -1.26
N GLY A 88 12.83 -3.95 -1.15
CA GLY A 88 12.14 -4.20 0.13
C GLY A 88 11.32 -3.02 0.65
N THR A 89 11.10 -1.99 -0.19
CA THR A 89 10.36 -0.78 0.20
C THR A 89 8.86 -1.02 0.32
N ALA A 90 8.34 -1.99 -0.39
CA ALA A 90 6.94 -2.40 -0.32
C ALA A 90 6.75 -3.88 -0.65
N THR A 91 5.62 -4.46 -0.23
CA THR A 91 5.21 -5.79 -0.67
C THR A 91 4.34 -5.65 -1.92
N VAL A 92 4.78 -6.23 -3.04
CA VAL A 92 4.11 -6.10 -4.34
C VAL A 92 3.52 -7.43 -4.78
N PHE A 93 2.23 -7.43 -5.10
CA PHE A 93 1.47 -8.55 -5.66
C PHE A 93 0.94 -8.14 -7.03
N ALA A 94 1.80 -8.12 -8.03
CA ALA A 94 1.43 -7.74 -9.38
C ALA A 94 2.39 -8.30 -10.43
N TRP A 95 1.85 -8.72 -11.57
CA TRP A 95 2.61 -9.04 -12.79
C TRP A 95 1.75 -8.83 -14.03
N LYS A 96 2.39 -8.67 -15.16
CA LYS A 96 1.69 -8.52 -16.43
C LYS A 96 1.13 -9.85 -16.91
N GLY A 97 -0.15 -9.85 -17.30
CA GLY A 97 -0.83 -11.04 -17.81
C GLY A 97 -1.31 -11.98 -16.68
N GLU A 98 -1.72 -11.41 -15.55
CA GLU A 98 -2.46 -12.14 -14.52
C GLU A 98 -3.73 -12.76 -15.12
N THR A 99 -4.04 -14.00 -14.76
CA THR A 99 -5.38 -14.55 -14.92
C THR A 99 -6.36 -13.91 -13.92
N LEU A 100 -7.66 -14.00 -14.14
CA LEU A 100 -8.63 -13.46 -13.18
C LEU A 100 -8.50 -14.07 -11.77
N PRO A 101 -8.29 -15.38 -11.59
CA PRO A 101 -8.02 -15.95 -10.27
C PRO A 101 -6.76 -15.38 -9.61
N GLU A 102 -5.68 -15.20 -10.37
CA GLU A 102 -4.43 -14.62 -9.87
C GLU A 102 -4.63 -13.15 -9.48
N TYR A 103 -5.35 -12.37 -10.27
CA TYR A 103 -5.70 -10.98 -9.95
C TYR A 103 -6.45 -10.87 -8.62
N TRP A 104 -7.45 -11.71 -8.40
CA TRP A 104 -8.20 -11.71 -7.15
C TRP A 104 -7.36 -12.18 -5.98
N TRP A 105 -6.51 -13.18 -6.18
CA TRP A 105 -5.54 -13.59 -5.16
C TRP A 105 -4.58 -12.45 -4.81
N CYS A 106 -4.01 -11.74 -5.79
CA CYS A 106 -3.15 -10.58 -5.55
C CYS A 106 -3.86 -9.48 -4.76
N THR A 107 -5.12 -9.21 -5.11
CA THR A 107 -5.97 -8.23 -4.41
C THR A 107 -6.22 -8.64 -2.96
N GLU A 108 -6.54 -9.90 -2.71
CA GLU A 108 -6.72 -10.43 -1.36
C GLU A 108 -5.43 -10.32 -0.53
N GLN A 109 -4.29 -10.75 -1.11
CA GLN A 109 -3.00 -10.62 -0.43
C GLN A 109 -2.67 -9.16 -0.10
N MET A 110 -2.94 -8.24 -1.01
CA MET A 110 -2.70 -6.80 -0.79
C MET A 110 -3.58 -6.27 0.36
N LEU A 111 -4.84 -6.68 0.45
CA LEU A 111 -5.77 -6.26 1.50
C LEU A 111 -5.48 -6.91 2.86
N THR A 112 -4.88 -8.10 2.87
CA THR A 112 -4.55 -8.83 4.10
C THR A 112 -3.26 -8.30 4.69
N VAL A 113 -3.36 -7.54 5.79
CA VAL A 113 -2.19 -7.00 6.51
C VAL A 113 -1.90 -7.92 7.69
N PRO A 114 -0.73 -8.60 7.74
CA PRO A 114 -0.38 -9.48 8.85
C PRO A 114 -0.37 -8.72 10.18
N GLY A 115 -1.11 -9.26 11.16
CA GLY A 115 -1.17 -8.68 12.51
C GLY A 115 -2.05 -7.42 12.64
N ALA A 116 -2.87 -7.11 11.63
CA ALA A 116 -3.80 -5.99 11.68
C ALA A 116 -5.15 -6.36 11.03
N ASP A 117 -6.21 -5.64 11.40
CA ASP A 117 -7.57 -5.83 10.84
C ASP A 117 -7.73 -5.24 9.42
N GLY A 118 -6.63 -5.02 8.69
CA GLY A 118 -6.56 -4.44 7.35
C GLY A 118 -5.71 -3.17 7.30
N CYS A 119 -5.80 -2.43 6.20
CA CYS A 119 -5.04 -1.18 6.01
C CYS A 119 -5.73 0.03 6.66
N ASP A 120 -4.92 1.02 7.03
CA ASP A 120 -5.41 2.31 7.53
C ASP A 120 -5.91 3.20 6.40
N GLN A 121 -5.27 3.10 5.23
CA GLN A 121 -5.59 3.85 4.03
C GLN A 121 -5.50 2.96 2.79
N LEU A 122 -6.48 3.09 1.89
CA LEU A 122 -6.48 2.47 0.58
C LEU A 122 -6.37 3.53 -0.51
N VAL A 123 -5.35 3.40 -1.37
CA VAL A 123 -5.20 4.17 -2.60
C VAL A 123 -5.66 3.29 -3.76
N ALA A 124 -6.72 3.70 -4.46
CA ALA A 124 -7.27 2.94 -5.57
C ALA A 124 -7.46 3.84 -6.80
N ALA A 125 -7.51 3.23 -7.99
CA ALA A 125 -7.81 3.94 -9.22
C ALA A 125 -9.14 4.71 -9.07
N GLY A 126 -9.06 6.04 -9.09
CA GLY A 126 -10.20 6.94 -9.02
C GLY A 126 -10.66 7.37 -7.62
N ARG A 127 -10.24 6.76 -6.51
CA ARG A 127 -10.57 7.23 -5.14
C ARG A 127 -9.59 6.74 -4.09
N SER A 128 -9.24 7.64 -3.16
CA SER A 128 -8.63 7.29 -1.88
C SER A 128 -9.73 7.13 -0.82
N HIS A 129 -9.76 6.00 -0.11
CA HIS A 129 -10.72 5.74 0.97
C HIS A 129 -9.98 5.58 2.28
N ARG A 130 -10.30 6.44 3.24
CA ARG A 130 -9.82 6.32 4.62
C ARG A 130 -10.79 5.44 5.43
N ARG A 131 -10.30 4.36 6.01
CA ARG A 131 -11.08 3.56 6.96
C ARG A 131 -11.30 4.38 8.24
N LYS A 132 -12.57 4.65 8.59
CA LYS A 132 -12.88 5.20 9.91
C LYS A 132 -12.53 4.13 10.96
N LYS A 133 -11.58 4.41 11.85
CA LYS A 133 -11.36 3.57 13.03
C LYS A 133 -12.69 3.45 13.78
N LYS A 134 -13.22 2.22 13.95
CA LYS A 134 -14.32 1.99 14.88
C LYS A 134 -13.84 2.41 16.26
N GLN A 135 -14.39 3.50 16.77
CA GLN A 135 -14.26 3.85 18.18
C GLN A 135 -14.86 2.68 18.96
N LYS A 136 -14.04 1.98 19.76
CA LYS A 136 -14.55 1.04 20.74
C LYS A 136 -15.32 1.87 21.76
N THR A 137 -16.63 1.95 21.59
CA THR A 137 -17.53 2.33 22.69
C THR A 137 -17.46 1.19 23.69
N SER A 138 -16.76 1.41 24.79
CA SER A 138 -16.89 0.59 25.98
C SER A 138 -18.32 0.80 26.49
N PHE A 139 -19.20 -0.11 26.15
CA PHE A 139 -20.48 -0.23 26.86
C PHE A 139 -20.13 -0.84 28.23
N ASN A 140 -20.17 -0.03 29.28
CA ASN A 140 -20.16 -0.53 30.65
C ASN A 140 -21.54 -1.16 30.90
N ASP A 141 -21.57 -2.49 30.99
CA ASP A 141 -22.69 -3.27 31.49
C ASP A 141 -22.80 -3.27 33.05
N ASP A 142 -22.54 -2.14 33.66
CA ASP A 142 -22.70 -1.99 35.11
C ASP A 142 -23.94 -1.16 35.44
N ASN A 143 -25.14 -1.69 35.16
CA ASN A 143 -26.34 -1.21 35.83
C ASN A 143 -27.57 -2.11 35.61
N LEU A 144 -27.46 -3.38 36.01
CA LEU A 144 -28.63 -4.26 36.09
C LEU A 144 -28.53 -5.16 37.34
N SER A 145 -28.43 -4.53 38.53
CA SER A 145 -28.78 -5.26 39.77
C SER A 145 -29.14 -4.27 40.88
N SER A 146 -30.35 -3.82 40.93
CA SER A 146 -31.03 -3.48 42.18
C SER A 146 -32.42 -2.91 41.91
N LYS A 147 -33.41 -3.78 41.91
CA LYS A 147 -34.78 -3.48 42.37
C LYS A 147 -35.61 -4.78 42.28
N SER A 148 -35.48 -5.57 43.32
CA SER A 148 -36.56 -6.49 43.75
C SER A 148 -36.75 -6.23 45.25
N SER A 149 -37.95 -5.80 45.59
CA SER A 149 -38.67 -6.10 46.83
C SER A 149 -39.45 -4.90 47.34
N PRO A 150 -40.50 -5.08 48.04
CA PRO A 150 -41.42 -6.22 48.17
C PRO A 150 -42.78 -5.91 47.58
#